data_1d45dd230bb45eb2b8eb963c41b5bbfc
#
_entry.id   1d45dd230bb45eb2b8eb963c41b5bbfc
#
_cell.length_a   1.000
_cell.length_b   1.000
_cell.length_c   1.000
_cell.angle_alpha   90.00
_cell.angle_beta   90.00
_cell.angle_gamma   90.00
#
_symmetry.space_group_name_H-M   'P 1'
#
loop_
_entity.id
_entity.type
_entity.pdbx_description
1 polymer ?
#
loop_
_entity_poly.entity_id
_entity_poly.type
_entity_poly.pdbx_seq_one_letter_code
_entity_poly.pdbx_strand_id
1 'polypeptide(L)'
;MKKNELFFKSCIFSIFFFNIFLILSCVSKPIPIPGESKILIENIYFEYLNIADKYFELEDYNNAAKYYKLAMENKNLYWQSYYKLAKTYALLSDWKNALPMFEKLLERDKDNHSIKASLAYIYSMQGDTKKAIEIYKKLLEEDSLNEKYLENYLAVLLSSKDSFLENQEEIEKIYEQIETNFPNNTNLKIFDNTKTKYLEEIKSENPDETEK
;
A
#
# COMPACT_ATOMS: atom_id res chain seq x y z
N MET A 1 -49.02 -66.67 -17.03
CA MET A 1 -47.76 -65.84 -17.28
C MET A 1 -47.89 -64.41 -16.83
N LYS A 2 -48.99 -63.73 -16.74
CA LYS A 2 -49.09 -62.30 -16.35
C LYS A 2 -48.90 -61.99 -14.85
N LYS A 3 -49.08 -62.94 -13.93
CA LYS A 3 -48.90 -62.68 -12.46
C LYS A 3 -47.44 -62.57 -12.00
N ASN A 4 -46.53 -63.26 -12.66
CA ASN A 4 -45.09 -63.21 -12.27
C ASN A 4 -44.37 -61.95 -12.76
N GLU A 5 -44.81 -61.31 -13.84
CA GLU A 5 -44.22 -60.03 -14.31
C GLU A 5 -44.58 -58.87 -13.40
N LEU A 6 -45.79 -58.86 -12.82
CA LEU A 6 -46.18 -57.79 -11.85
C LEU A 6 -45.41 -57.88 -10.57
N PHE A 7 -45.13 -59.09 -10.09
CA PHE A 7 -44.37 -59.34 -8.87
C PHE A 7 -42.89 -58.94 -9.04
N PHE A 8 -42.33 -59.23 -10.22
CA PHE A 8 -40.94 -58.87 -10.53
C PHE A 8 -40.76 -57.37 -10.67
N LYS A 9 -41.71 -56.67 -11.28
CA LYS A 9 -41.69 -55.20 -11.40
C LYS A 9 -41.85 -54.51 -10.03
N SER A 10 -42.68 -55.08 -9.14
CA SER A 10 -42.88 -54.55 -7.78
C SER A 10 -41.63 -54.72 -6.91
N CYS A 11 -40.91 -55.86 -7.00
CA CYS A 11 -39.65 -56.09 -6.28
C CYS A 11 -38.52 -55.15 -6.79
N ILE A 12 -38.39 -54.94 -8.09
CA ILE A 12 -37.37 -54.03 -8.67
C ILE A 12 -37.64 -52.58 -8.23
N PHE A 13 -38.89 -52.15 -8.20
CA PHE A 13 -39.30 -50.82 -7.77
C PHE A 13 -39.00 -50.58 -6.26
N SER A 14 -39.26 -51.61 -5.41
CA SER A 14 -38.94 -51.56 -3.99
C SER A 14 -37.45 -51.52 -3.70
N ILE A 15 -36.64 -52.25 -4.47
CA ILE A 15 -35.16 -52.24 -4.32
C ILE A 15 -34.59 -50.92 -4.81
N PHE A 16 -35.17 -50.31 -5.84
CA PHE A 16 -34.71 -48.99 -6.35
C PHE A 16 -35.07 -47.86 -5.38
N PHE A 17 -36.23 -47.90 -4.72
CA PHE A 17 -36.63 -46.94 -3.70
C PHE A 17 -35.82 -47.08 -2.41
N PHE A 18 -35.47 -48.31 -2.03
CA PHE A 18 -34.64 -48.58 -0.85
C PHE A 18 -33.19 -48.10 -1.05
N ASN A 19 -32.62 -48.21 -2.23
CA ASN A 19 -31.31 -47.70 -2.56
C ASN A 19 -31.26 -46.15 -2.62
N ILE A 20 -32.34 -45.49 -3.11
CA ILE A 20 -32.44 -44.01 -3.10
C ILE A 20 -32.52 -43.49 -1.66
N PHE A 21 -33.19 -44.22 -0.76
CA PHE A 21 -33.28 -43.81 0.65
C PHE A 21 -31.97 -43.99 1.39
N LEU A 22 -31.13 -44.95 1.02
CA LEU A 22 -29.79 -45.12 1.60
C LEU A 22 -28.78 -44.04 1.17
N ILE A 23 -28.93 -43.50 -0.05
CA ILE A 23 -28.08 -42.40 -0.56
C ILE A 23 -28.43 -41.06 0.09
N LEU A 24 -29.67 -40.85 0.50
CA LEU A 24 -30.15 -39.64 1.16
C LEU A 24 -29.85 -39.60 2.66
N SER A 25 -29.41 -40.72 3.27
CA SER A 25 -29.22 -40.83 4.72
C SER A 25 -27.82 -40.52 5.23
N CYS A 26 -26.86 -40.20 4.35
CA CYS A 26 -25.47 -39.97 4.74
C CYS A 26 -24.92 -38.55 4.49
N VAL A 27 -25.80 -37.55 4.46
CA VAL A 27 -25.32 -36.17 4.64
C VAL A 27 -25.38 -35.87 6.15
N SER A 28 -24.40 -36.35 6.88
CA SER A 28 -24.18 -35.88 8.25
C SER A 28 -23.89 -34.38 8.21
N LYS A 29 -24.89 -33.57 8.58
CA LYS A 29 -24.58 -32.15 8.81
C LYS A 29 -23.57 -32.13 9.95
N PRO A 30 -22.43 -31.46 9.80
CA PRO A 30 -21.48 -31.32 10.90
C PRO A 30 -22.22 -30.68 12.08
N ILE A 31 -22.06 -31.27 13.26
CA ILE A 31 -22.63 -30.70 14.50
C ILE A 31 -21.90 -29.38 14.72
N PRO A 32 -22.61 -28.24 14.74
CA PRO A 32 -21.95 -26.96 14.93
C PRO A 32 -21.30 -26.90 16.31
N ILE A 33 -19.99 -26.74 16.36
CA ILE A 33 -19.26 -26.51 17.60
C ILE A 33 -19.57 -25.09 18.08
N PRO A 34 -20.04 -24.87 19.33
CA PRO A 34 -20.32 -23.53 19.82
C PRO A 34 -19.07 -22.63 19.71
N GLY A 35 -19.19 -21.54 18.98
CA GLY A 35 -18.09 -20.58 18.74
C GLY A 35 -17.22 -20.86 17.50
N GLU A 36 -17.33 -22.02 16.86
CA GLU A 36 -16.52 -22.37 15.67
C GLU A 36 -16.72 -21.40 14.52
N SER A 37 -17.95 -21.01 14.24
CA SER A 37 -18.26 -20.01 13.21
C SER A 37 -17.59 -18.66 13.46
N LYS A 38 -17.49 -18.23 14.71
CA LYS A 38 -16.85 -16.98 15.09
C LYS A 38 -15.33 -17.04 14.88
N ILE A 39 -14.71 -18.16 15.28
CA ILE A 39 -13.27 -18.40 15.12
C ILE A 39 -12.91 -18.44 13.61
N LEU A 40 -13.71 -19.15 12.80
CA LEU A 40 -13.51 -19.21 11.34
C LEU A 40 -13.63 -17.84 10.69
N ILE A 41 -14.63 -17.03 11.09
CA ILE A 41 -14.82 -15.68 10.55
C ILE A 41 -13.66 -14.77 10.96
N GLU A 42 -13.20 -14.81 12.21
CA GLU A 42 -12.05 -14.01 12.66
C GLU A 42 -10.78 -14.39 11.88
N ASN A 43 -10.54 -15.68 11.69
CA ASN A 43 -9.37 -16.15 10.94
C ASN A 43 -9.39 -15.72 9.47
N ILE A 44 -10.56 -15.68 8.81
CA ILE A 44 -10.65 -15.30 7.39
C ILE A 44 -10.18 -13.86 7.15
N TYR A 45 -10.43 -12.93 8.08
CA TYR A 45 -9.95 -11.55 7.93
C TYR A 45 -8.44 -11.43 8.10
N PHE A 46 -7.82 -12.25 8.95
CA PHE A 46 -6.36 -12.36 9.02
C PHE A 46 -5.77 -12.92 7.72
N GLU A 47 -6.45 -13.92 7.13
CA GLU A 47 -6.02 -14.43 5.82
C GLU A 47 -6.16 -13.37 4.72
N TYR A 48 -7.22 -12.56 4.72
CA TYR A 48 -7.32 -11.44 3.78
C TYR A 48 -6.17 -10.44 3.96
N LEU A 49 -5.77 -10.14 5.19
CA LEU A 49 -4.63 -9.27 5.46
C LEU A 49 -3.32 -9.88 4.92
N ASN A 50 -3.08 -11.17 5.18
CA ASN A 50 -1.90 -11.89 4.69
C ASN A 50 -1.86 -11.94 3.16
N ILE A 51 -3.00 -12.21 2.51
CA ILE A 51 -3.13 -12.22 1.05
C ILE A 51 -2.85 -10.81 0.49
N ALA A 52 -3.39 -9.78 1.13
CA ALA A 52 -3.14 -8.40 0.73
C ALA A 52 -1.66 -8.03 0.83
N ASP A 53 -0.98 -8.44 1.91
CA ASP A 53 0.46 -8.21 2.09
C ASP A 53 1.28 -8.91 0.99
N LYS A 54 0.90 -10.14 0.60
CA LYS A 54 1.57 -10.85 -0.51
C LYS A 54 1.36 -10.16 -1.85
N TYR A 55 0.14 -9.71 -2.16
CA TYR A 55 -0.09 -8.93 -3.37
C TYR A 55 0.68 -7.59 -3.35
N PHE A 56 0.79 -6.95 -2.19
CA PHE A 56 1.58 -5.74 -2.02
C PHE A 56 3.07 -5.97 -2.28
N GLU A 57 3.64 -7.06 -1.75
CA GLU A 57 5.04 -7.47 -2.00
C GLU A 57 5.29 -7.80 -3.48
N LEU A 58 4.30 -8.32 -4.19
CA LEU A 58 4.33 -8.59 -5.63
C LEU A 58 4.01 -7.37 -6.50
N GLU A 59 3.85 -6.19 -5.89
CA GLU A 59 3.48 -4.93 -6.54
C GLU A 59 2.11 -4.97 -7.26
N ASP A 60 1.31 -6.01 -7.02
CA ASP A 60 -0.09 -6.07 -7.48
C ASP A 60 -0.99 -5.26 -6.54
N TYR A 61 -0.84 -3.95 -6.60
CA TYR A 61 -1.52 -3.01 -5.72
C TYR A 61 -3.05 -3.02 -5.86
N ASN A 62 -3.57 -3.39 -7.02
CA ASN A 62 -5.02 -3.50 -7.24
C ASN A 62 -5.61 -4.64 -6.40
N ASN A 63 -5.01 -5.82 -6.46
CA ASN A 63 -5.44 -6.94 -5.63
C ASN A 63 -5.12 -6.70 -4.15
N ALA A 64 -3.98 -6.10 -3.80
CA ALA A 64 -3.67 -5.71 -2.44
C ALA A 64 -4.77 -4.81 -1.85
N ALA A 65 -5.18 -3.75 -2.57
CA ALA A 65 -6.25 -2.84 -2.14
C ALA A 65 -7.58 -3.56 -1.91
N LYS A 66 -7.93 -4.51 -2.78
CA LYS A 66 -9.14 -5.32 -2.63
C LYS A 66 -9.14 -6.11 -1.32
N TYR A 67 -8.06 -6.81 -1.03
CA TYR A 67 -7.97 -7.66 0.16
C TYR A 67 -7.77 -6.86 1.46
N TYR A 68 -7.08 -5.71 1.44
CA TYR A 68 -7.05 -4.80 2.58
C TYR A 68 -8.44 -4.28 2.94
N LYS A 69 -9.31 -3.96 1.96
CA LYS A 69 -10.71 -3.58 2.23
C LYS A 69 -11.48 -4.69 2.93
N LEU A 70 -11.31 -5.95 2.50
CA LEU A 70 -11.94 -7.09 3.15
C LEU A 70 -11.42 -7.27 4.59
N ALA A 71 -10.12 -7.13 4.82
CA ALA A 71 -9.52 -7.22 6.15
C ALA A 71 -10.02 -6.13 7.10
N MET A 72 -10.35 -4.93 6.59
CA MET A 72 -10.91 -3.81 7.37
C MET A 72 -12.29 -4.09 7.97
N GLU A 73 -13.03 -5.10 7.51
CA GLU A 73 -14.31 -5.49 8.10
C GLU A 73 -14.15 -6.02 9.52
N ASN A 74 -12.95 -6.52 9.88
CA ASN A 74 -12.61 -6.88 11.24
C ASN A 74 -12.16 -5.65 12.03
N LYS A 75 -12.85 -5.36 13.15
CA LYS A 75 -12.57 -4.20 14.00
C LYS A 75 -11.14 -4.16 14.54
N ASN A 76 -10.55 -5.32 14.83
CA ASN A 76 -9.19 -5.42 15.37
C ASN A 76 -8.13 -5.16 14.30
N LEU A 77 -8.44 -5.43 13.03
CA LEU A 77 -7.54 -5.23 11.89
C LEU A 77 -7.79 -3.90 11.16
N TYR A 78 -8.87 -3.20 11.49
CA TYR A 78 -9.33 -2.01 10.76
C TYR A 78 -8.23 -1.00 10.53
N TRP A 79 -7.59 -0.49 11.58
CA TRP A 79 -6.61 0.58 11.45
C TRP A 79 -5.30 0.14 10.78
N GLN A 80 -4.87 -1.10 11.03
CA GLN A 80 -3.71 -1.67 10.34
C GLN A 80 -3.97 -1.79 8.84
N SER A 81 -5.10 -2.36 8.47
CA SER A 81 -5.49 -2.53 7.06
C SER A 81 -5.77 -1.18 6.40
N TYR A 82 -6.36 -0.23 7.14
CA TYR A 82 -6.61 1.14 6.67
C TYR A 82 -5.31 1.86 6.29
N TYR A 83 -4.28 1.80 7.14
CA TYR A 83 -2.97 2.36 6.85
C TYR A 83 -2.32 1.71 5.62
N LYS A 84 -2.35 0.37 5.55
CA LYS A 84 -1.80 -0.37 4.41
C LYS A 84 -2.55 -0.07 3.11
N LEU A 85 -3.87 0.07 3.17
CA LEU A 85 -4.70 0.48 2.04
C LEU A 85 -4.36 1.91 1.57
N ALA A 86 -4.17 2.85 2.51
CA ALA A 86 -3.77 4.22 2.18
C ALA A 86 -2.43 4.25 1.43
N LYS A 87 -1.43 3.47 1.90
CA LYS A 87 -0.15 3.30 1.19
C LYS A 87 -0.33 2.69 -0.19
N THR A 88 -1.19 1.69 -0.31
CA THR A 88 -1.48 1.04 -1.59
C THR A 88 -2.09 2.02 -2.59
N TYR A 89 -3.02 2.85 -2.16
CA TYR A 89 -3.57 3.92 -3.01
C TYR A 89 -2.52 4.95 -3.42
N ALA A 90 -1.61 5.33 -2.52
CA ALA A 90 -0.51 6.24 -2.87
C ALA A 90 0.40 5.64 -3.95
N LEU A 91 0.73 4.34 -3.88
CA LEU A 91 1.52 3.66 -4.91
C LEU A 91 0.77 3.50 -6.25
N LEU A 92 -0.56 3.42 -6.21
CA LEU A 92 -1.42 3.45 -7.40
C LEU A 92 -1.59 4.87 -7.98
N SER A 93 -0.99 5.90 -7.36
CA SER A 93 -1.23 7.32 -7.67
C SER A 93 -2.71 7.72 -7.55
N ASP A 94 -3.48 6.97 -6.77
CA ASP A 94 -4.88 7.29 -6.44
C ASP A 94 -4.93 8.28 -5.27
N TRP A 95 -4.49 9.51 -5.55
CA TRP A 95 -4.40 10.58 -4.55
C TRP A 95 -5.74 10.95 -3.93
N LYS A 96 -6.81 10.81 -4.71
CA LYS A 96 -8.18 11.07 -4.27
C LYS A 96 -8.58 10.20 -3.08
N ASN A 97 -8.14 8.95 -3.07
CA ASN A 97 -8.40 8.02 -1.98
C ASN A 97 -7.28 8.04 -0.93
N ALA A 98 -6.02 8.17 -1.33
CA ALA A 98 -4.88 8.15 -0.42
C ALA A 98 -4.85 9.34 0.55
N LEU A 99 -4.97 10.57 0.03
CA LEU A 99 -4.81 11.79 0.83
C LEU A 99 -5.76 11.85 2.04
N PRO A 100 -7.10 11.73 1.88
CA PRO A 100 -8.00 11.81 3.03
C PRO A 100 -7.80 10.66 4.02
N MET A 101 -7.30 9.51 3.57
CA MET A 101 -6.99 8.41 4.47
C MET A 101 -5.77 8.72 5.34
N PHE A 102 -4.71 9.30 4.79
CA PHE A 102 -3.54 9.73 5.57
C PHE A 102 -3.86 10.89 6.49
N GLU A 103 -4.68 11.85 6.07
CA GLU A 103 -5.16 12.95 6.93
C GLU A 103 -5.91 12.40 8.15
N LYS A 104 -6.85 11.46 7.93
CA LYS A 104 -7.56 10.80 9.02
C LYS A 104 -6.65 9.99 9.95
N LEU A 105 -5.62 9.36 9.42
CA LEU A 105 -4.61 8.67 10.22
C LEU A 105 -3.81 9.67 11.07
N LEU A 106 -3.44 10.83 10.50
CA LEU A 106 -2.73 11.88 11.22
C LEU A 106 -3.58 12.55 12.29
N GLU A 107 -4.89 12.74 12.07
CA GLU A 107 -5.82 13.22 13.11
C GLU A 107 -5.83 12.30 14.33
N ARG A 108 -5.70 10.99 14.11
CA ARG A 108 -5.68 9.98 15.15
C ARG A 108 -4.34 9.92 15.91
N ASP A 109 -3.24 10.11 15.19
CA ASP A 109 -1.87 10.04 15.72
C ASP A 109 -1.06 11.20 15.12
N LYS A 110 -1.19 12.36 15.76
CA LYS A 110 -0.66 13.64 15.26
C LYS A 110 0.85 13.70 15.18
N ASP A 111 1.52 12.88 16.00
CA ASP A 111 2.98 12.88 16.10
C ASP A 111 3.60 11.74 15.27
N ASN A 112 2.82 11.04 14.48
CA ASN A 112 3.30 9.92 13.67
C ASN A 112 4.11 10.40 12.47
N HIS A 113 5.42 10.31 12.59
CA HIS A 113 6.39 10.75 11.57
C HIS A 113 6.22 9.99 10.24
N SER A 114 5.91 8.68 10.29
CA SER A 114 5.69 7.88 9.06
C SER A 114 4.46 8.36 8.28
N ILE A 115 3.42 8.79 8.98
CA ILE A 115 2.23 9.36 8.36
C ILE A 115 2.54 10.74 7.77
N LYS A 116 3.25 11.60 8.53
CA LYS A 116 3.71 12.92 8.05
C LYS A 116 4.56 12.77 6.79
N ALA A 117 5.54 11.86 6.78
CA ALA A 117 6.39 11.59 5.62
C ALA A 117 5.59 11.07 4.41
N SER A 118 4.58 10.22 4.64
CA SER A 118 3.69 9.74 3.57
C SER A 118 2.85 10.87 2.97
N LEU A 119 2.36 11.80 3.79
CA LEU A 119 1.65 13.00 3.32
C LEU A 119 2.58 13.91 2.51
N ALA A 120 3.81 14.13 2.96
CA ALA A 120 4.80 14.93 2.22
C ALA A 120 5.07 14.33 0.84
N TYR A 121 5.23 13.00 0.75
CA TYR A 121 5.35 12.30 -0.52
C TYR A 121 4.14 12.53 -1.43
N ILE A 122 2.92 12.40 -0.92
CA ILE A 122 1.69 12.62 -1.69
C ILE A 122 1.63 14.07 -2.20
N TYR A 123 1.90 15.06 -1.35
CA TYR A 123 1.93 16.47 -1.75
C TYR A 123 2.97 16.73 -2.86
N SER A 124 4.16 16.16 -2.73
CA SER A 124 5.19 16.25 -3.77
C SER A 124 4.71 15.68 -5.11
N MET A 125 4.09 14.50 -5.09
CA MET A 125 3.58 13.84 -6.30
C MET A 125 2.38 14.57 -6.93
N GLN A 126 1.66 15.40 -6.16
CA GLN A 126 0.61 16.29 -6.64
C GLN A 126 1.14 17.65 -7.14
N GLY A 127 2.45 17.90 -7.02
CA GLY A 127 3.07 19.17 -7.39
C GLY A 127 2.99 20.25 -6.29
N ASP A 128 2.45 19.94 -5.11
CA ASP A 128 2.48 20.85 -3.95
C ASP A 128 3.82 20.72 -3.20
N THR A 129 4.89 21.06 -3.92
CA THR A 129 6.27 20.97 -3.43
C THR A 129 6.48 21.78 -2.16
N LYS A 130 5.80 22.93 -2.02
CA LYS A 130 5.94 23.79 -0.84
C LYS A 130 5.47 23.11 0.45
N LYS A 131 4.31 22.44 0.43
CA LYS A 131 3.85 21.66 1.59
C LYS A 131 4.75 20.48 1.90
N ALA A 132 5.23 19.79 0.88
CA ALA A 132 6.15 18.67 1.06
C ALA A 132 7.45 19.13 1.76
N ILE A 133 8.04 20.23 1.30
CA ILE A 133 9.23 20.87 1.91
C ILE A 133 8.97 21.22 3.36
N GLU A 134 7.86 21.87 3.67
CA GLU A 134 7.52 22.28 5.06
C GLU A 134 7.45 21.07 6.01
N ILE A 135 6.83 19.96 5.53
CA ILE A 135 6.71 18.76 6.35
C ILE A 135 8.08 18.11 6.57
N TYR A 136 8.92 17.97 5.54
CA TYR A 136 10.26 17.37 5.71
C TYR A 136 11.17 18.24 6.57
N LYS A 137 11.11 19.57 6.48
CA LYS A 137 11.85 20.45 7.38
C LYS A 137 11.50 20.17 8.85
N LYS A 138 10.21 20.08 9.18
CA LYS A 138 9.76 19.75 10.55
C LYS A 138 10.21 18.36 11.00
N LEU A 139 10.17 17.37 10.12
CA LEU A 139 10.64 16.02 10.42
C LEU A 139 12.15 15.99 10.70
N LEU A 140 12.94 16.78 9.96
CA LEU A 140 14.39 16.89 10.13
C LEU A 140 14.79 17.79 11.33
N GLU A 141 13.93 18.69 11.80
CA GLU A 141 14.11 19.39 13.07
C GLU A 141 14.05 18.42 14.26
N GLU A 142 13.23 17.36 14.17
CA GLU A 142 13.08 16.36 15.22
C GLU A 142 14.13 15.23 15.11
N ASP A 143 14.50 14.83 13.88
CA ASP A 143 15.51 13.79 13.59
C ASP A 143 16.37 14.21 12.39
N SER A 144 17.38 15.02 12.66
CA SER A 144 18.20 15.70 11.66
C SER A 144 19.09 14.78 10.81
N LEU A 145 19.34 13.54 11.28
CA LEU A 145 20.17 12.55 10.60
C LEU A 145 19.37 11.32 10.17
N ASN A 146 18.07 11.45 10.00
CA ASN A 146 17.27 10.38 9.41
C ASN A 146 17.52 10.28 7.91
N GLU A 147 18.26 9.25 7.51
CA GLU A 147 18.64 9.02 6.10
C GLU A 147 17.44 9.09 5.16
N LYS A 148 16.34 8.45 5.55
CA LYS A 148 15.12 8.40 4.73
C LYS A 148 14.47 9.77 4.55
N TYR A 149 14.48 10.60 5.59
CA TYR A 149 13.93 11.97 5.50
C TYR A 149 14.82 12.85 4.66
N LEU A 150 16.14 12.76 4.81
CA LEU A 150 17.12 13.50 4.00
C LEU A 150 16.97 13.14 2.51
N GLU A 151 16.94 11.84 2.18
CA GLU A 151 16.73 11.36 0.81
C GLU A 151 15.42 11.89 0.20
N ASN A 152 14.31 11.69 0.91
CA ASN A 152 13.01 12.10 0.40
C ASN A 152 12.91 13.63 0.28
N TYR A 153 13.52 14.37 1.22
CA TYR A 153 13.57 15.81 1.16
C TYR A 153 14.37 16.29 -0.05
N LEU A 154 15.56 15.71 -0.27
CA LEU A 154 16.36 16.03 -1.46
C LEU A 154 15.63 15.69 -2.76
N ALA A 155 14.93 14.55 -2.80
CA ALA A 155 14.09 14.18 -3.95
C ALA A 155 12.98 15.21 -4.21
N VAL A 156 12.36 15.77 -3.16
CA VAL A 156 11.35 16.82 -3.30
C VAL A 156 11.96 18.11 -3.82
N LEU A 157 13.12 18.53 -3.31
CA LEU A 157 13.83 19.72 -3.76
C LEU A 157 14.25 19.62 -5.24
N LEU A 158 14.57 18.41 -5.69
CA LEU A 158 14.94 18.09 -7.08
C LEU A 158 13.75 17.65 -7.95
N SER A 159 12.51 17.78 -7.50
CA SER A 159 11.33 17.27 -8.21
C SER A 159 11.01 18.03 -9.50
N SER A 160 11.46 19.28 -9.63
CA SER A 160 11.32 20.11 -10.82
C SER A 160 12.48 21.10 -10.94
N LYS A 161 12.70 21.61 -12.14
CA LYS A 161 13.70 22.64 -12.40
C LYS A 161 13.43 23.92 -11.60
N ASP A 162 12.17 24.33 -11.47
CA ASP A 162 11.81 25.51 -10.70
C ASP A 162 12.13 25.31 -9.20
N SER A 163 11.79 24.15 -8.65
CA SER A 163 12.15 23.81 -7.26
C SER A 163 13.66 23.76 -7.06
N PHE A 164 14.41 23.23 -8.03
CA PHE A 164 15.88 23.23 -8.01
C PHE A 164 16.45 24.65 -7.96
N LEU A 165 15.96 25.56 -8.81
CA LEU A 165 16.41 26.96 -8.86
C LEU A 165 16.13 27.73 -7.57
N GLU A 166 14.93 27.49 -6.97
CA GLU A 166 14.51 28.17 -5.75
C GLU A 166 15.26 27.68 -4.51
N ASN A 167 15.82 26.47 -4.50
CA ASN A 167 16.34 25.81 -3.29
C ASN A 167 17.80 25.35 -3.39
N GLN A 168 18.63 25.96 -4.25
CA GLN A 168 20.01 25.52 -4.52
C GLN A 168 20.87 25.36 -3.25
N GLU A 169 20.83 26.34 -2.34
CA GLU A 169 21.60 26.29 -1.08
C GLU A 169 21.16 25.12 -0.18
N GLU A 170 19.88 24.91 -0.05
CA GLU A 170 19.32 23.80 0.75
C GLU A 170 19.66 22.44 0.13
N ILE A 171 19.64 22.33 -1.21
CA ILE A 171 20.04 21.12 -1.94
C ILE A 171 21.48 20.75 -1.61
N GLU A 172 22.42 21.69 -1.73
CA GLU A 172 23.84 21.43 -1.45
C GLU A 172 24.02 21.00 0.02
N LYS A 173 23.39 21.67 0.95
CA LYS A 173 23.44 21.34 2.37
C LYS A 173 22.93 19.92 2.66
N ILE A 174 21.77 19.55 2.12
CA ILE A 174 21.20 18.21 2.34
C ILE A 174 22.02 17.14 1.65
N TYR A 175 22.52 17.43 0.44
CA TYR A 175 23.41 16.53 -0.29
C TYR A 175 24.68 16.22 0.51
N GLU A 176 25.38 17.27 1.01
CA GLU A 176 26.58 17.14 1.84
C GLU A 176 26.30 16.33 3.13
N GLN A 177 25.14 16.53 3.76
CA GLN A 177 24.73 15.75 4.91
C GLN A 177 24.58 14.26 4.59
N ILE A 178 23.98 13.92 3.44
CA ILE A 178 23.83 12.52 3.01
C ILE A 178 25.22 11.95 2.69
N GLU A 179 26.03 12.64 1.90
CA GLU A 179 27.36 12.17 1.51
C GLU A 179 28.27 11.91 2.71
N THR A 180 28.25 12.82 3.69
CA THR A 180 29.10 12.73 4.88
C THR A 180 28.65 11.62 5.82
N ASN A 181 27.35 11.52 6.09
CA ASN A 181 26.84 10.60 7.13
C ASN A 181 26.47 9.22 6.58
N PHE A 182 26.18 9.13 5.27
CA PHE A 182 25.72 7.91 4.57
C PHE A 182 26.50 7.67 3.28
N PRO A 183 27.82 7.46 3.32
CA PRO A 183 28.69 7.41 2.13
C PRO A 183 28.37 6.24 1.18
N ASN A 184 27.65 5.23 1.65
CA ASN A 184 27.18 4.10 0.84
C ASN A 184 25.77 4.30 0.27
N ASN A 185 25.21 5.50 0.37
CA ASN A 185 23.88 5.78 -0.12
C ASN A 185 23.82 5.67 -1.64
N THR A 186 23.00 4.76 -2.15
CA THR A 186 22.91 4.45 -3.58
C THR A 186 22.18 5.52 -4.39
N ASN A 187 21.41 6.39 -3.73
CA ASN A 187 20.63 7.44 -4.37
C ASN A 187 21.47 8.69 -4.72
N LEU A 188 22.65 8.87 -4.11
CA LEU A 188 23.54 10.00 -4.39
C LEU A 188 23.80 10.17 -5.90
N LYS A 189 24.10 9.07 -6.60
CA LYS A 189 24.31 9.12 -8.04
C LYS A 189 23.08 9.58 -8.84
N ILE A 190 21.88 9.24 -8.38
CA ILE A 190 20.63 9.68 -9.01
C ILE A 190 20.44 11.17 -8.82
N PHE A 191 20.73 11.68 -7.63
CA PHE A 191 20.66 13.09 -7.30
C PHE A 191 21.66 13.91 -8.10
N ASP A 192 22.92 13.45 -8.22
CA ASP A 192 23.94 14.07 -9.06
C ASP A 192 23.52 14.18 -10.54
N ASN A 193 23.01 13.09 -11.09
CA ASN A 193 22.55 13.07 -12.47
C ASN A 193 21.40 14.08 -12.69
N THR A 194 20.46 14.15 -11.74
CA THR A 194 19.32 15.08 -11.80
C THR A 194 19.79 16.53 -11.73
N LYS A 195 20.69 16.84 -10.79
CA LYS A 195 21.31 18.16 -10.64
C LYS A 195 22.06 18.57 -11.90
N THR A 196 22.92 17.69 -12.44
CA THR A 196 23.67 17.93 -13.67
C THR A 196 22.74 18.24 -14.84
N LYS A 197 21.68 17.45 -15.00
CA LYS A 197 20.66 17.66 -16.03
C LYS A 197 20.07 19.07 -15.95
N TYR A 198 19.63 19.53 -14.77
CA TYR A 198 19.06 20.87 -14.62
C TYR A 198 20.07 21.98 -14.90
N LEU A 199 21.34 21.81 -14.48
CA LEU A 199 22.40 22.77 -14.80
C LEU A 199 22.68 22.87 -16.30
N GLU A 200 22.65 21.77 -17.05
CA GLU A 200 22.80 21.74 -18.51
C GLU A 200 21.59 22.40 -19.19
N GLU A 201 20.39 22.15 -18.75
CA GLU A 201 19.18 22.80 -19.28
C GLU A 201 19.22 24.32 -19.07
N ILE A 202 19.62 24.78 -17.88
CA ILE A 202 19.78 26.22 -17.58
C ILE A 202 20.80 26.89 -18.48
N LYS A 203 21.96 26.24 -18.67
CA LYS A 203 23.02 26.75 -19.59
C LYS A 203 22.56 26.84 -21.05
N SER A 204 21.76 25.87 -21.49
CA SER A 204 21.22 25.85 -22.85
C SER A 204 20.20 26.97 -23.12
N GLU A 205 19.46 27.38 -22.08
CA GLU A 205 18.44 28.43 -22.15
C GLU A 205 19.06 29.85 -22.05
N ASN A 206 20.20 29.99 -21.37
CA ASN A 206 20.90 31.28 -21.15
C ASN A 206 22.38 31.21 -21.58
N PRO A 207 22.67 31.05 -22.86
CA PRO A 207 24.05 30.88 -23.36
C PRO A 207 24.97 32.08 -23.09
N ASP A 208 24.39 33.29 -22.92
CA ASP A 208 25.16 34.55 -22.80
C ASP A 208 25.63 34.87 -21.36
N GLU A 209 25.18 34.14 -20.32
CA GLU A 209 25.59 34.40 -18.94
C GLU A 209 26.85 33.64 -18.48
N THR A 210 27.40 32.76 -19.32
CA THR A 210 28.55 31.89 -18.99
C THR A 210 29.91 32.41 -19.45
N GLU A 211 30.00 33.60 -20.13
CA GLU A 211 31.24 34.19 -20.60
C GLU A 211 31.69 35.46 -19.84
N LYS A 212 31.36 35.56 -18.54
CA LYS A 212 31.90 36.66 -17.72
C LYS A 212 32.72 36.17 -16.55
#